data_9353061179f04c08d9d6f0bef6dfb6e7
#
_entry.id   9353061179f04c08d9d6f0bef6dfb6e7
#
_cell.length_a   1.000
_cell.length_b   1.000
_cell.length_c   1.000
_cell.angle_alpha   90.00
_cell.angle_beta   90.00
_cell.angle_gamma   90.00
#
_symmetry.space_group_name_H-M   'P 1'
#
loop_
_entity.id
_entity.type
_entity.pdbx_description
1 polymer ?
#
loop_
_entity_poly.entity_id
_entity_poly.type
_entity_poly.pdbx_seq_one_letter_code
_entity_poly.pdbx_strand_id
1 'polypeptide(L)'
;MRTLYFLPLLMFFFSPACANKEQAPEQQEKIPALLSAAPAAGSLAPLSTAQATLIFDGRIGVVDKAKITLNSHPVQDASAKNDTLSVLLGALEEKTSYTLAIAAGAIKAIPGVMNTEAISLTFATAEAPPMPPAPVASGSSPEAQSVYAFLKENYGKKIVSGAMANVSWNISEAEWVHRHTGKYPALNGFDYIHHREAWIDYANTQVVEDWWSNRGLVAICWHWNVPTAQGSATCAFYKQGSGTPSTSFDISKAVQDGTYENSVVKADMEAIAGYLLLLKQKDIPVLWRPLHEAAGGWFWWGAKGATPLKALWRMMFETFEAKGLNNLIWVWTAEPNDDDWYPGDEYVDIVGRDVYNKASASAMASEYATLKGRFPNKIVTLSECGSVAGLAEQAAQGVRWSWFMPWYDYNRTSNPGNAAFGSAEHMYAPAAWWSNAFSDPNVLSRDEMPELAKKF
;
A
#
# COMPACT_ATOMS: atom_id res chain seq x y z
N MET A 1 90.17 1.62 -36.90
CA MET A 1 91.14 1.06 -35.93
C MET A 1 90.36 0.30 -34.87
N ARG A 2 90.70 -1.04 -34.83
CA ARG A 2 90.60 -1.93 -33.64
C ARG A 2 89.26 -2.21 -33.10
N THR A 3 88.85 -3.43 -32.78
CA THR A 3 89.43 -4.78 -32.82
C THR A 3 88.31 -5.76 -32.58
N LEU A 4 88.20 -6.82 -33.41
CA LEU A 4 87.37 -7.95 -33.18
C LEU A 4 87.84 -8.75 -31.95
N TYR A 5 86.91 -9.24 -31.15
CA TYR A 5 87.14 -10.43 -30.33
C TYR A 5 86.01 -11.40 -30.55
N PHE A 6 86.36 -12.60 -31.04
CA PHE A 6 85.56 -13.81 -31.12
C PHE A 6 85.51 -14.44 -29.74
N LEU A 7 84.31 -14.90 -29.34
CA LEU A 7 84.15 -15.83 -28.22
C LEU A 7 83.21 -16.95 -28.65
N PRO A 8 83.46 -18.22 -28.30
CA PRO A 8 82.88 -19.38 -28.95
C PRO A 8 81.48 -19.70 -28.38
N LEU A 9 80.68 -20.25 -29.28
CA LEU A 9 79.33 -20.74 -29.07
C LEU A 9 79.38 -22.03 -28.29
N LEU A 10 78.88 -22.09 -27.03
CA LEU A 10 78.66 -23.29 -26.24
C LEU A 10 77.23 -23.74 -26.45
N MET A 11 77.02 -24.86 -27.22
CA MET A 11 75.70 -25.51 -27.36
C MET A 11 75.42 -26.29 -26.09
N PHE A 12 74.41 -25.84 -25.34
CA PHE A 12 73.77 -26.68 -24.31
C PHE A 12 72.60 -27.42 -24.94
N PHE A 13 72.66 -28.76 -24.99
CA PHE A 13 71.51 -29.62 -25.24
C PHE A 13 70.60 -29.61 -24.02
N PHE A 14 69.42 -28.98 -24.15
CA PHE A 14 68.32 -29.21 -23.19
C PHE A 14 67.50 -30.39 -23.62
N SER A 15 67.47 -31.47 -22.82
CA SER A 15 66.45 -32.53 -22.90
C SER A 15 65.13 -31.97 -22.44
N PRO A 16 64.01 -32.29 -23.14
CA PRO A 16 62.70 -31.93 -22.63
C PRO A 16 62.36 -32.82 -21.44
N ALA A 17 62.37 -32.27 -20.22
CA ALA A 17 61.74 -32.88 -19.08
C ALA A 17 60.19 -32.91 -19.33
N CYS A 18 59.60 -34.10 -19.42
CA CYS A 18 58.16 -34.24 -19.33
C CYS A 18 57.68 -33.67 -17.99
N ALA A 19 57.14 -32.46 -18.01
CA ALA A 19 56.37 -31.94 -16.91
C ALA A 19 55.01 -32.69 -16.87
N ASN A 20 54.88 -33.58 -15.92
CA ASN A 20 53.56 -34.06 -15.54
C ASN A 20 52.71 -32.82 -15.21
N LYS A 21 51.71 -32.52 -16.06
CA LYS A 21 50.64 -31.64 -15.66
C LYS A 21 49.89 -32.37 -14.54
N GLU A 22 50.08 -31.99 -13.30
CA GLU A 22 49.13 -32.28 -12.25
C GLU A 22 47.79 -31.74 -12.73
N GLN A 23 46.86 -32.65 -13.04
CA GLN A 23 45.48 -32.29 -13.24
C GLN A 23 44.99 -31.63 -11.94
N ALA A 24 44.59 -30.36 -12.06
CA ALA A 24 43.89 -29.69 -10.96
C ALA A 24 42.76 -30.65 -10.51
N PRO A 25 42.51 -30.81 -9.20
CA PRO A 25 41.51 -31.70 -8.72
C PRO A 25 40.17 -31.33 -9.38
N GLU A 26 39.52 -32.29 -9.99
CA GLU A 26 38.22 -32.18 -10.60
C GLU A 26 37.30 -31.64 -9.52
N GLN A 27 36.88 -30.38 -9.65
CA GLN A 27 35.99 -29.72 -8.69
C GLN A 27 34.68 -30.51 -8.75
N GLN A 28 34.45 -31.35 -7.76
CA GLN A 28 33.25 -32.14 -7.65
C GLN A 28 32.04 -31.24 -7.74
N GLU A 29 31.24 -31.40 -8.79
CA GLU A 29 30.08 -30.54 -9.03
C GLU A 29 29.14 -30.62 -7.84
N LYS A 30 28.99 -29.50 -7.15
CA LYS A 30 28.24 -29.42 -5.89
C LYS A 30 26.76 -29.27 -6.14
N ILE A 31 25.95 -30.14 -5.50
CA ILE A 31 24.48 -29.97 -5.42
C ILE A 31 24.16 -28.96 -4.33
N PRO A 32 23.20 -28.01 -4.54
CA PRO A 32 22.80 -27.07 -3.51
C PRO A 32 22.22 -27.77 -2.28
N ALA A 33 22.75 -27.52 -1.09
CA ALA A 33 22.25 -28.05 0.17
C ALA A 33 21.60 -26.91 0.99
N LEU A 34 20.35 -27.09 1.42
CA LEU A 34 19.65 -26.13 2.26
C LEU A 34 20.23 -26.14 3.68
N LEU A 35 20.65 -24.97 4.17
CA LEU A 35 21.17 -24.75 5.53
C LEU A 35 20.09 -24.28 6.49
N SER A 36 19.27 -23.31 6.05
CA SER A 36 18.21 -22.77 6.88
C SER A 36 17.09 -22.18 6.03
N ALA A 37 15.93 -22.00 6.65
CA ALA A 37 14.78 -21.36 6.04
C ALA A 37 14.00 -20.50 7.06
N ALA A 38 13.39 -19.44 6.54
CA ALA A 38 12.40 -18.65 7.25
C ALA A 38 11.17 -18.48 6.31
N PRO A 39 9.97 -18.98 6.70
CA PRO A 39 9.67 -19.72 7.93
C PRO A 39 10.48 -21.04 8.04
N ALA A 40 10.84 -21.41 9.27
CA ALA A 40 11.51 -22.67 9.52
C ALA A 40 10.54 -23.87 9.40
N ALA A 41 11.07 -25.06 9.09
CA ALA A 41 10.25 -26.27 9.06
C ALA A 41 9.56 -26.52 10.41
N GLY A 42 8.24 -26.80 10.37
CA GLY A 42 7.42 -27.02 11.55
C GLY A 42 7.12 -25.77 12.39
N SER A 43 7.54 -24.57 11.96
CA SER A 43 7.29 -23.33 12.67
C SER A 43 5.87 -22.80 12.48
N LEU A 44 5.45 -21.92 13.41
CA LEU A 44 4.28 -21.08 13.28
C LEU A 44 4.71 -19.74 12.71
N ALA A 45 4.35 -19.48 11.45
CA ALA A 45 4.71 -18.24 10.75
C ALA A 45 3.68 -17.14 11.02
N PRO A 46 4.10 -15.89 11.22
CA PRO A 46 3.20 -14.73 11.21
C PRO A 46 2.44 -14.62 9.88
N LEU A 47 1.21 -14.13 9.91
CA LEU A 47 0.42 -13.84 8.70
C LEU A 47 1.08 -12.77 7.81
N SER A 48 1.94 -11.92 8.40
CA SER A 48 2.76 -10.93 7.68
C SER A 48 3.89 -11.53 6.84
N THR A 49 4.09 -12.86 6.86
CA THR A 49 5.16 -13.52 6.11
C THR A 49 4.83 -13.55 4.63
N ALA A 50 5.11 -12.46 3.93
CA ALA A 50 4.89 -12.35 2.47
C ALA A 50 5.92 -13.12 1.65
N GLN A 51 7.08 -13.47 2.23
CA GLN A 51 8.20 -14.10 1.54
C GLN A 51 8.82 -15.20 2.40
N ALA A 52 9.18 -16.31 1.77
CA ALA A 52 10.10 -17.29 2.35
C ALA A 52 11.53 -17.00 1.91
N THR A 53 12.48 -17.16 2.84
CA THR A 53 13.91 -17.02 2.58
C THR A 53 14.61 -18.32 2.91
N LEU A 54 15.31 -18.90 1.94
CA LEU A 54 16.04 -20.15 2.09
C LEU A 54 17.52 -19.90 1.84
N ILE A 55 18.37 -20.30 2.78
CA ILE A 55 19.83 -20.11 2.71
C ILE A 55 20.48 -21.46 2.41
N PHE A 56 21.33 -21.47 1.41
CA PHE A 56 22.04 -22.64 0.94
C PHE A 56 23.54 -22.58 1.30
N ASP A 57 24.23 -23.68 1.14
CA ASP A 57 25.65 -23.84 1.45
C ASP A 57 26.60 -23.23 0.40
N GLY A 58 26.08 -22.49 -0.57
CA GLY A 58 26.81 -21.77 -1.60
C GLY A 58 25.88 -21.01 -2.53
N ARG A 59 26.50 -20.29 -3.47
CA ARG A 59 25.74 -19.50 -4.46
C ARG A 59 24.81 -20.39 -5.26
N ILE A 60 23.57 -19.92 -5.44
CA ILE A 60 22.54 -20.61 -6.22
C ILE A 60 21.93 -19.70 -7.29
N GLY A 61 21.27 -20.30 -8.28
CA GLY A 61 20.44 -19.64 -9.27
C GLY A 61 19.14 -20.38 -9.49
N VAL A 62 18.05 -19.65 -9.73
CA VAL A 62 16.77 -20.23 -10.14
C VAL A 62 16.88 -20.62 -11.62
N VAL A 63 16.50 -21.86 -11.94
CA VAL A 63 16.50 -22.42 -13.31
C VAL A 63 15.07 -22.45 -13.84
N ASP A 64 14.13 -22.92 -13.02
CA ASP A 64 12.73 -23.06 -13.40
C ASP A 64 11.84 -22.73 -12.20
N LYS A 65 11.30 -21.50 -12.15
CA LYS A 65 10.44 -21.06 -11.06
C LYS A 65 9.08 -21.76 -11.04
N ALA A 66 8.60 -22.29 -12.17
CA ALA A 66 7.35 -23.06 -12.22
C ALA A 66 7.42 -24.37 -11.42
N LYS A 67 8.64 -24.84 -11.12
CA LYS A 67 8.92 -25.99 -10.26
C LYS A 67 9.02 -25.66 -8.77
N ILE A 68 8.78 -24.40 -8.40
CA ILE A 68 8.70 -23.95 -7.00
C ILE A 68 7.23 -23.73 -6.69
N THR A 69 6.69 -24.47 -5.74
CA THR A 69 5.25 -24.48 -5.45
C THR A 69 4.96 -24.25 -3.97
N LEU A 70 3.85 -23.58 -3.69
CA LEU A 70 3.23 -23.51 -2.36
C LEU A 70 1.90 -24.25 -2.41
N ASN A 71 1.74 -25.28 -1.58
CA ASN A 71 0.57 -26.17 -1.60
C ASN A 71 0.23 -26.67 -3.02
N SER A 72 1.26 -27.11 -3.77
CA SER A 72 1.18 -27.62 -5.14
C SER A 72 0.81 -26.59 -6.22
N HIS A 73 0.64 -25.31 -5.89
CA HIS A 73 0.44 -24.23 -6.85
C HIS A 73 1.78 -23.50 -7.10
N PRO A 74 2.13 -23.21 -8.35
CA PRO A 74 3.33 -22.44 -8.65
C PRO A 74 3.33 -21.11 -7.88
N VAL A 75 4.48 -20.76 -7.29
CA VAL A 75 4.63 -19.48 -6.59
C VAL A 75 4.61 -18.32 -7.58
N GLN A 76 4.17 -17.16 -7.12
CA GLN A 76 4.06 -15.96 -7.95
C GLN A 76 5.44 -15.50 -8.46
N ASP A 77 6.44 -15.53 -7.58
CA ASP A 77 7.81 -15.20 -7.93
C ASP A 77 8.83 -15.91 -7.05
N ALA A 78 10.01 -16.15 -7.61
CA ALA A 78 11.16 -16.69 -6.92
C ALA A 78 12.45 -16.14 -7.55
N SER A 79 13.36 -15.66 -6.72
CA SER A 79 14.64 -15.10 -7.15
C SER A 79 15.79 -15.58 -6.27
N ALA A 80 16.98 -15.65 -6.82
CA ALA A 80 18.19 -16.04 -6.10
C ALA A 80 19.22 -14.92 -6.11
N LYS A 81 19.80 -14.64 -4.93
CA LYS A 81 20.92 -13.70 -4.76
C LYS A 81 21.97 -14.34 -3.85
N ASN A 82 23.15 -14.55 -4.38
CA ASN A 82 24.22 -15.29 -3.69
C ASN A 82 23.76 -16.71 -3.29
N ASP A 83 23.74 -17.01 -1.99
CA ASP A 83 23.33 -18.26 -1.37
C ASP A 83 21.85 -18.29 -0.95
N THR A 84 21.13 -17.22 -1.22
CA THR A 84 19.78 -17.00 -0.71
C THR A 84 18.75 -17.11 -1.84
N LEU A 85 17.74 -17.98 -1.66
CA LEU A 85 16.52 -18.04 -2.45
C LEU A 85 15.40 -17.29 -1.73
N SER A 86 14.82 -16.31 -2.39
CA SER A 86 13.64 -15.58 -1.96
C SER A 86 12.43 -16.04 -2.76
N VAL A 87 11.37 -16.46 -2.07
CA VAL A 87 10.13 -16.97 -2.69
C VAL A 87 8.95 -16.16 -2.20
N LEU A 88 8.22 -15.54 -3.09
CA LEU A 88 7.00 -14.79 -2.78
C LEU A 88 5.86 -15.77 -2.47
N LEU A 89 5.35 -15.73 -1.23
CA LEU A 89 4.29 -16.64 -0.75
C LEU A 89 2.87 -16.14 -1.06
N GLY A 90 2.71 -14.84 -1.27
CA GLY A 90 1.38 -14.20 -1.35
C GLY A 90 0.72 -14.03 0.02
N ALA A 91 -0.59 -13.75 0.02
CA ALA A 91 -1.36 -13.65 1.26
C ALA A 91 -1.55 -15.03 1.88
N LEU A 92 -1.12 -15.19 3.11
CA LEU A 92 -1.33 -16.43 3.87
C LEU A 92 -2.68 -16.37 4.61
N GLU A 93 -3.41 -17.49 4.58
CA GLU A 93 -4.62 -17.67 5.38
C GLU A 93 -4.28 -18.14 6.79
N GLU A 94 -5.08 -17.73 7.76
CA GLU A 94 -4.90 -18.14 9.16
C GLU A 94 -5.14 -19.64 9.38
N LYS A 95 -4.57 -20.20 10.46
CA LYS A 95 -4.73 -21.64 10.85
C LYS A 95 -4.46 -22.61 9.70
N THR A 96 -3.61 -22.27 8.77
CA THR A 96 -3.40 -23.00 7.53
C THR A 96 -2.00 -23.60 7.50
N SER A 97 -1.88 -24.86 7.11
CA SER A 97 -0.59 -25.51 6.86
C SER A 97 -0.17 -25.28 5.42
N TYR A 98 1.08 -24.85 5.25
CA TYR A 98 1.69 -24.60 3.95
C TYR A 98 2.88 -25.52 3.72
N THR A 99 2.99 -26.06 2.51
CA THR A 99 4.15 -26.82 2.06
C THR A 99 4.78 -26.08 0.88
N LEU A 100 5.94 -25.47 1.11
CA LEU A 100 6.80 -24.92 0.06
C LEU A 100 7.68 -26.05 -0.48
N ALA A 101 7.54 -26.36 -1.77
CA ALA A 101 8.31 -27.40 -2.43
C ALA A 101 9.15 -26.81 -3.58
N ILE A 102 10.42 -27.20 -3.64
CA ILE A 102 11.37 -26.89 -4.70
C ILE A 102 11.69 -28.23 -5.38
N ALA A 103 11.05 -28.49 -6.51
CA ALA A 103 11.22 -29.77 -7.20
C ALA A 103 12.63 -29.93 -7.80
N ALA A 104 13.01 -31.15 -8.14
CA ALA A 104 14.27 -31.44 -8.82
C ALA A 104 14.42 -30.60 -10.10
N GLY A 105 15.59 -30.01 -10.30
CA GLY A 105 15.89 -29.15 -11.44
C GLY A 105 15.29 -27.75 -11.37
N ALA A 106 14.78 -27.29 -10.22
CA ALA A 106 14.28 -25.93 -10.04
C ALA A 106 15.40 -24.90 -9.79
N ILE A 107 16.44 -25.29 -9.10
CA ILE A 107 17.60 -24.45 -8.74
C ILE A 107 18.92 -25.16 -9.08
N LYS A 108 20.00 -24.41 -9.18
CA LYS A 108 21.37 -24.95 -9.38
C LYS A 108 22.39 -24.25 -8.49
N ALA A 109 23.45 -24.94 -8.08
CA ALA A 109 24.63 -24.34 -7.50
C ALA A 109 25.44 -23.53 -8.56
N ILE A 110 26.18 -22.49 -8.14
CA ILE A 110 26.97 -21.64 -9.03
C ILE A 110 28.40 -21.47 -8.45
N PRO A 111 29.44 -22.12 -9.04
CA PRO A 111 29.38 -23.17 -10.08
C PRO A 111 28.83 -24.49 -9.56
N GLY A 112 28.21 -25.29 -10.41
CA GLY A 112 27.71 -26.59 -10.03
C GLY A 112 26.48 -27.05 -10.82
N VAL A 113 25.78 -28.06 -10.30
CA VAL A 113 24.66 -28.76 -10.93
C VAL A 113 23.33 -28.36 -10.30
N MET A 114 22.25 -28.80 -10.95
CA MET A 114 20.88 -28.66 -10.45
C MET A 114 20.65 -29.54 -9.22
N ASN A 115 19.67 -29.14 -8.38
CA ASN A 115 19.19 -30.03 -7.34
C ASN A 115 18.57 -31.28 -7.96
N THR A 116 19.00 -32.44 -7.50
CA THR A 116 18.54 -33.76 -7.99
C THR A 116 17.32 -34.26 -7.23
N GLU A 117 17.14 -33.77 -5.99
CA GLU A 117 16.02 -34.10 -5.12
C GLU A 117 15.15 -32.90 -4.84
N ALA A 118 13.89 -33.14 -4.53
CA ALA A 118 12.99 -32.09 -4.11
C ALA A 118 13.33 -31.65 -2.67
N ILE A 119 13.28 -30.33 -2.44
CA ILE A 119 13.37 -29.74 -1.11
C ILE A 119 11.95 -29.37 -0.69
N SER A 120 11.51 -29.84 0.47
CA SER A 120 10.18 -29.58 1.00
C SER A 120 10.26 -28.96 2.38
N LEU A 121 9.50 -27.90 2.59
CA LEU A 121 9.43 -27.14 3.84
C LEU A 121 7.97 -26.94 4.21
N THR A 122 7.54 -27.49 5.35
CA THR A 122 6.17 -27.29 5.87
C THR A 122 6.21 -26.36 7.07
N PHE A 123 5.31 -25.36 7.07
CA PHE A 123 5.06 -24.44 8.18
C PHE A 123 3.55 -24.22 8.33
N ALA A 124 3.11 -23.65 9.44
CA ALA A 124 1.71 -23.29 9.65
C ALA A 124 1.58 -21.79 9.98
N THR A 125 0.38 -21.25 9.87
CA THR A 125 0.06 -19.88 10.28
C THR A 125 -0.78 -19.87 11.55
N ALA A 126 -0.61 -18.80 12.35
CA ALA A 126 -1.42 -18.56 13.54
C ALA A 126 -2.86 -18.15 13.20
N GLU A 127 -3.75 -18.21 14.19
CA GLU A 127 -5.05 -17.55 14.12
C GLU A 127 -4.87 -16.03 14.13
N ALA A 128 -5.62 -15.32 13.27
CA ALA A 128 -5.67 -13.87 13.34
C ALA A 128 -6.44 -13.43 14.60
N PRO A 129 -6.01 -12.37 15.28
CA PRO A 129 -6.86 -11.75 16.29
C PRO A 129 -8.21 -11.33 15.68
N PRO A 130 -9.31 -11.40 16.43
CA PRO A 130 -10.61 -10.98 15.91
C PRO A 130 -10.61 -9.48 15.59
N MET A 131 -11.24 -9.10 14.48
CA MET A 131 -11.45 -7.69 14.17
C MET A 131 -12.33 -7.02 15.24
N PRO A 132 -12.06 -5.74 15.60
CA PRO A 132 -12.90 -4.99 16.53
C PRO A 132 -14.39 -5.09 16.17
N PRO A 133 -15.31 -5.09 17.16
CA PRO A 133 -16.74 -5.20 16.90
C PRO A 133 -17.35 -3.90 16.35
N ALA A 134 -16.73 -2.75 16.65
CA ALA A 134 -17.21 -1.40 16.30
C ALA A 134 -16.01 -0.46 16.04
N PRO A 135 -16.26 0.72 15.44
CA PRO A 135 -15.23 1.76 15.32
C PRO A 135 -14.60 2.16 16.65
N VAL A 136 -13.34 2.62 16.60
CA VAL A 136 -12.55 3.03 17.79
C VAL A 136 -13.08 4.28 18.47
N ALA A 137 -13.79 5.16 17.75
CA ALA A 137 -14.37 6.36 18.31
C ALA A 137 -15.38 6.00 19.41
N SER A 138 -15.22 6.60 20.59
CA SER A 138 -16.08 6.34 21.74
C SER A 138 -17.54 6.69 21.45
N GLY A 139 -18.46 5.74 21.70
CA GLY A 139 -19.86 5.93 21.40
C GLY A 139 -20.12 6.25 19.92
N SER A 140 -19.42 5.56 19.02
CA SER A 140 -19.56 5.75 17.56
C SER A 140 -21.04 5.79 17.13
N SER A 141 -21.35 6.68 16.16
CA SER A 141 -22.73 6.88 15.71
C SER A 141 -23.32 5.61 15.09
N PRO A 142 -24.63 5.42 15.11
CA PRO A 142 -25.27 4.26 14.49
C PRO A 142 -24.87 4.09 13.01
N GLU A 143 -24.75 5.18 12.26
CA GLU A 143 -24.36 5.17 10.85
C GLU A 143 -22.92 4.75 10.67
N ALA A 144 -22.00 5.25 11.51
CA ALA A 144 -20.58 4.82 11.50
C ALA A 144 -20.46 3.33 11.84
N GLN A 145 -21.21 2.86 12.84
CA GLN A 145 -21.28 1.44 13.17
C GLN A 145 -21.83 0.61 12.00
N SER A 146 -22.89 1.09 11.32
CA SER A 146 -23.49 0.42 10.17
C SER A 146 -22.53 0.30 9.00
N VAL A 147 -21.80 1.39 8.65
CA VAL A 147 -20.76 1.39 7.60
C VAL A 147 -19.62 0.44 7.96
N TYR A 148 -19.11 0.53 9.19
CA TYR A 148 -18.01 -0.34 9.62
C TYR A 148 -18.43 -1.82 9.61
N ALA A 149 -19.61 -2.14 10.11
CA ALA A 149 -20.15 -3.50 10.09
C ALA A 149 -20.33 -4.04 8.67
N PHE A 150 -20.85 -3.21 7.75
CA PHE A 150 -20.97 -3.55 6.33
C PHE A 150 -19.60 -3.86 5.71
N LEU A 151 -18.60 -2.99 5.92
CA LEU A 151 -17.24 -3.20 5.39
C LEU A 151 -16.61 -4.46 5.97
N LYS A 152 -16.77 -4.70 7.27
CA LYS A 152 -16.27 -5.90 7.97
C LYS A 152 -16.92 -7.19 7.47
N GLU A 153 -18.23 -7.21 7.30
CA GLU A 153 -18.98 -8.38 6.83
C GLU A 153 -18.61 -8.76 5.39
N ASN A 154 -18.35 -7.75 4.55
CA ASN A 154 -18.01 -7.92 3.14
C ASN A 154 -16.51 -8.04 2.88
N TYR A 155 -15.66 -7.84 3.89
CA TYR A 155 -14.22 -7.93 3.75
C TYR A 155 -13.78 -9.31 3.25
N GLY A 156 -12.95 -9.32 2.22
CA GLY A 156 -12.51 -10.54 1.54
C GLY A 156 -13.54 -11.16 0.58
N LYS A 157 -14.77 -10.63 0.51
CA LYS A 157 -15.88 -11.15 -0.33
C LYS A 157 -16.27 -10.16 -1.42
N LYS A 158 -16.45 -8.90 -1.05
CA LYS A 158 -16.85 -7.80 -1.94
C LYS A 158 -15.86 -6.67 -1.87
N ILE A 159 -15.79 -5.88 -2.93
CA ILE A 159 -14.90 -4.73 -3.06
C ILE A 159 -15.75 -3.50 -3.39
N VAL A 160 -15.71 -2.49 -2.56
CA VAL A 160 -16.42 -1.23 -2.82
C VAL A 160 -15.62 -0.41 -3.85
N SER A 161 -16.24 -0.02 -4.95
CA SER A 161 -15.61 0.87 -5.92
C SER A 161 -15.60 2.30 -5.42
N GLY A 162 -14.48 3.02 -5.56
CA GLY A 162 -14.35 4.41 -5.13
C GLY A 162 -13.70 5.29 -6.19
N ALA A 163 -13.98 6.57 -6.16
CA ALA A 163 -13.30 7.59 -6.97
C ALA A 163 -12.98 8.81 -6.12
N MET A 164 -11.80 9.41 -6.33
CA MET A 164 -11.42 10.66 -5.66
C MET A 164 -12.00 11.85 -6.39
N ALA A 165 -12.57 12.81 -5.68
CA ALA A 165 -13.10 14.03 -6.27
C ALA A 165 -12.01 14.85 -6.98
N ASN A 166 -12.30 15.28 -8.20
CA ASN A 166 -11.49 16.29 -8.87
C ASN A 166 -11.80 17.65 -8.23
N VAL A 167 -10.74 18.40 -7.85
CA VAL A 167 -10.93 19.70 -7.15
C VAL A 167 -11.71 19.57 -5.82
N SER A 168 -11.36 18.59 -5.04
CA SER A 168 -11.66 18.37 -3.62
C SER A 168 -13.12 18.22 -3.16
N TRP A 169 -14.09 19.04 -3.64
CA TRP A 169 -15.44 19.10 -3.05
C TRP A 169 -16.54 19.00 -4.10
N ASN A 170 -16.51 17.89 -4.84
CA ASN A 170 -17.49 17.56 -5.88
C ASN A 170 -17.52 16.05 -6.15
N ILE A 171 -18.32 15.62 -7.12
CA ILE A 171 -18.45 14.22 -7.58
C ILE A 171 -18.10 14.07 -9.07
N SER A 172 -17.34 14.99 -9.65
CA SER A 172 -17.10 15.02 -11.10
C SER A 172 -16.37 13.76 -11.60
N GLU A 173 -15.47 13.17 -10.81
CA GLU A 173 -14.86 11.89 -11.19
C GLU A 173 -15.87 10.74 -11.19
N ALA A 174 -16.75 10.68 -10.21
CA ALA A 174 -17.81 9.68 -10.17
C ALA A 174 -18.79 9.86 -11.35
N GLU A 175 -19.11 11.08 -11.74
CA GLU A 175 -19.90 11.39 -12.93
C GLU A 175 -19.20 10.95 -14.21
N TRP A 176 -17.88 11.16 -14.30
CA TRP A 176 -17.08 10.70 -15.42
C TRP A 176 -17.08 9.17 -15.53
N VAL A 177 -16.88 8.47 -14.42
CA VAL A 177 -16.95 7.00 -14.37
C VAL A 177 -18.33 6.52 -14.82
N HIS A 178 -19.41 7.13 -14.30
CA HIS A 178 -20.77 6.79 -14.71
C HIS A 178 -21.01 7.03 -16.20
N ARG A 179 -20.53 8.13 -16.74
CA ARG A 179 -20.66 8.45 -18.16
C ARG A 179 -20.06 7.37 -19.07
N HIS A 180 -18.94 6.77 -18.66
CA HIS A 180 -18.21 5.79 -19.46
C HIS A 180 -18.60 4.34 -19.20
N THR A 181 -19.18 4.03 -18.04
CA THR A 181 -19.47 2.65 -17.62
C THR A 181 -20.96 2.39 -17.37
N GLY A 182 -21.77 3.43 -17.25
CA GLY A 182 -23.17 3.34 -16.81
C GLY A 182 -23.33 3.08 -15.31
N LYS A 183 -22.24 3.01 -14.52
CA LYS A 183 -22.25 2.74 -13.08
C LYS A 183 -21.55 3.86 -12.32
N TYR A 184 -22.16 4.31 -11.21
CA TYR A 184 -21.47 5.17 -10.27
C TYR A 184 -20.56 4.33 -9.35
N PRO A 185 -19.34 4.82 -9.01
CA PRO A 185 -18.59 4.27 -7.88
C PRO A 185 -19.42 4.33 -6.60
N ALA A 186 -19.21 3.39 -5.71
CA ALA A 186 -19.96 3.31 -4.44
C ALA A 186 -19.40 4.23 -3.34
N LEU A 187 -18.17 4.70 -3.48
CA LEU A 187 -17.50 5.62 -2.56
C LEU A 187 -17.01 6.84 -3.33
N ASN A 188 -17.22 8.04 -2.79
CA ASN A 188 -16.58 9.26 -3.27
C ASN A 188 -15.60 9.78 -2.21
N GLY A 189 -14.36 10.01 -2.62
CA GLY A 189 -13.35 10.64 -1.80
C GLY A 189 -13.42 12.17 -1.96
N PHE A 190 -13.49 12.88 -0.84
CA PHE A 190 -13.41 14.32 -0.74
C PHE A 190 -12.11 14.74 -0.05
N ASP A 191 -11.76 16.04 -0.09
CA ASP A 191 -10.54 16.54 0.52
C ASP A 191 -10.73 17.93 1.13
N TYR A 192 -10.22 18.15 2.32
CA TYR A 192 -10.15 19.47 2.93
C TYR A 192 -8.88 20.25 2.56
N ILE A 193 -8.23 19.90 1.44
CA ILE A 193 -6.98 20.53 0.97
C ILE A 193 -7.06 22.05 0.88
N HIS A 194 -8.24 22.57 0.53
CA HIS A 194 -8.46 24.02 0.34
C HIS A 194 -9.09 24.73 1.53
N HIS A 195 -9.01 24.16 2.74
CA HIS A 195 -9.64 24.77 3.95
C HIS A 195 -9.15 26.19 4.27
N ARG A 196 -7.97 26.56 3.75
CA ARG A 196 -7.42 27.93 3.88
C ARG A 196 -7.69 28.80 2.66
N GLU A 197 -8.37 28.29 1.65
CA GLU A 197 -8.70 28.98 0.42
C GLU A 197 -10.13 29.48 0.45
N ALA A 198 -10.36 30.71 -0.04
CA ALA A 198 -11.70 31.33 0.02
C ALA A 198 -12.66 30.83 -1.08
N TRP A 199 -12.17 30.06 -2.05
CA TRP A 199 -12.98 29.65 -3.21
C TRP A 199 -13.71 28.31 -3.05
N ILE A 200 -13.45 27.58 -1.96
CA ILE A 200 -14.20 26.40 -1.56
C ILE A 200 -15.01 26.70 -0.29
N ASP A 201 -16.31 26.48 -0.35
CA ASP A 201 -17.21 26.54 0.80
C ASP A 201 -17.49 25.14 1.35
N TYR A 202 -16.68 24.69 2.30
CA TYR A 202 -16.87 23.41 2.99
C TYR A 202 -18.04 23.41 3.97
N ALA A 203 -18.61 24.56 4.29
CA ALA A 203 -19.85 24.66 5.08
C ALA A 203 -21.07 24.27 4.22
N ASN A 204 -20.97 24.34 2.90
CA ASN A 204 -21.98 23.79 2.01
C ASN A 204 -21.76 22.27 1.86
N THR A 205 -22.51 21.50 2.63
CA THR A 205 -22.42 20.03 2.67
C THR A 205 -23.31 19.34 1.66
N GLN A 206 -24.08 20.07 0.83
CA GLN A 206 -25.12 19.50 -0.04
C GLN A 206 -24.60 18.37 -0.95
N VAL A 207 -23.43 18.53 -1.55
CA VAL A 207 -22.85 17.50 -2.43
C VAL A 207 -22.56 16.18 -1.67
N VAL A 208 -22.18 16.27 -0.41
CA VAL A 208 -21.92 15.10 0.45
C VAL A 208 -23.23 14.49 0.92
N GLU A 209 -24.21 15.32 1.30
CA GLU A 209 -25.56 14.89 1.68
C GLU A 209 -26.25 14.13 0.53
N ASP A 210 -26.20 14.69 -0.69
CA ASP A 210 -26.75 14.05 -1.89
C ASP A 210 -26.07 12.72 -2.19
N TRP A 211 -24.74 12.66 -2.04
CA TRP A 211 -24.00 11.43 -2.25
C TRP A 211 -24.40 10.32 -1.25
N TRP A 212 -24.43 10.67 0.05
CA TRP A 212 -24.82 9.74 1.11
C TRP A 212 -26.28 9.29 0.98
N SER A 213 -27.19 10.20 0.71
CA SER A 213 -28.63 9.89 0.55
C SER A 213 -28.90 8.96 -0.64
N ASN A 214 -28.01 8.95 -1.63
CA ASN A 214 -28.03 8.02 -2.77
C ASN A 214 -27.17 6.76 -2.53
N ARG A 215 -26.98 6.34 -1.28
CA ARG A 215 -26.25 5.13 -0.86
C ARG A 215 -24.75 5.15 -1.14
N GLY A 216 -24.16 6.29 -1.41
CA GLY A 216 -22.71 6.42 -1.60
C GLY A 216 -21.97 6.53 -0.28
N LEU A 217 -20.87 5.80 -0.09
CA LEU A 217 -19.97 5.99 1.05
C LEU A 217 -19.19 7.29 0.91
N VAL A 218 -18.95 7.95 2.03
CA VAL A 218 -18.21 9.22 2.10
C VAL A 218 -16.84 8.96 2.71
N ALA A 219 -15.78 9.19 1.92
CA ALA A 219 -14.41 9.25 2.41
C ALA A 219 -13.91 10.68 2.34
N ILE A 220 -13.17 11.12 3.35
CA ILE A 220 -12.55 12.45 3.34
C ILE A 220 -11.09 12.30 3.75
N CYS A 221 -10.19 12.80 2.92
CA CYS A 221 -8.79 13.00 3.29
C CYS A 221 -8.51 14.47 3.60
N TRP A 222 -7.30 14.75 4.05
CA TRP A 222 -6.89 16.11 4.33
C TRP A 222 -5.43 16.30 3.93
N HIS A 223 -5.23 16.84 2.72
CA HIS A 223 -3.93 17.39 2.34
C HIS A 223 -3.73 18.69 3.13
N TRP A 224 -3.17 18.56 4.33
CA TRP A 224 -3.11 19.64 5.30
C TRP A 224 -2.15 20.74 4.89
N ASN A 225 -2.69 21.74 4.20
CA ASN A 225 -2.00 22.99 3.88
C ASN A 225 -1.75 23.81 5.13
N VAL A 226 -0.50 24.18 5.36
CA VAL A 226 -0.06 25.08 6.43
C VAL A 226 0.69 26.27 5.83
N PRO A 227 0.81 27.43 6.53
CA PRO A 227 1.60 28.55 6.01
C PRO A 227 3.04 28.14 5.66
N THR A 228 3.54 28.61 4.52
CA THR A 228 4.92 28.32 4.07
C THR A 228 5.97 28.90 5.01
N ALA A 229 5.63 29.98 5.75
CA ALA A 229 6.38 30.58 6.82
C ALA A 229 5.43 31.33 7.75
N GLN A 230 5.86 31.66 8.95
CA GLN A 230 5.06 32.47 9.88
C GLN A 230 4.66 33.81 9.24
N GLY A 231 3.36 34.09 9.22
CA GLY A 231 2.78 35.32 8.61
C GLY A 231 2.60 35.21 7.07
N SER A 232 2.95 34.10 6.43
CA SER A 232 2.71 33.90 5.00
C SER A 232 1.23 33.63 4.72
N ALA A 233 0.70 34.27 3.67
CA ALA A 233 -0.61 33.93 3.11
C ALA A 233 -0.55 32.70 2.19
N THR A 234 0.64 32.36 1.68
CA THR A 234 0.84 31.16 0.88
C THR A 234 0.92 29.94 1.78
N CYS A 235 0.18 28.88 1.42
CA CYS A 235 0.15 27.62 2.14
C CYS A 235 0.71 26.48 1.28
N ALA A 236 1.17 25.41 1.95
CA ALA A 236 1.69 24.22 1.31
C ALA A 236 1.54 23.00 2.22
N PHE A 237 1.39 21.82 1.61
CA PHE A 237 1.45 20.54 2.31
C PHE A 237 2.78 19.80 2.06
N TYR A 238 3.52 20.13 0.99
CA TYR A 238 4.85 19.55 0.78
C TYR A 238 5.88 20.16 1.72
N LYS A 239 6.77 19.34 2.26
CA LYS A 239 7.99 19.83 2.91
C LYS A 239 8.96 20.41 1.89
N GLN A 240 9.93 21.20 2.34
CA GLN A 240 10.99 21.71 1.49
C GLN A 240 11.73 20.58 0.74
N GLY A 241 11.92 20.78 -0.57
CA GLY A 241 12.61 19.84 -1.45
C GLY A 241 11.76 18.67 -1.96
N SER A 242 10.46 18.60 -1.64
CA SER A 242 9.57 17.50 -2.09
C SER A 242 8.53 17.94 -3.12
N GLY A 243 8.16 19.23 -3.17
CA GLY A 243 7.16 19.75 -4.10
C GLY A 243 7.12 21.28 -4.06
N THR A 244 6.25 21.87 -4.90
CA THR A 244 6.07 23.33 -5.00
C THR A 244 4.57 23.65 -5.06
N PRO A 245 4.04 24.56 -4.19
CA PRO A 245 4.75 25.23 -3.10
C PRO A 245 5.19 24.28 -1.99
N SER A 246 6.13 24.69 -1.15
CA SER A 246 6.65 23.90 -0.03
C SER A 246 6.76 24.72 1.24
N THR A 247 6.77 24.05 2.39
CA THR A 247 6.83 24.68 3.71
C THR A 247 7.98 24.15 4.55
N SER A 248 8.50 25.00 5.46
CA SER A 248 9.42 24.62 6.52
C SER A 248 8.71 24.33 7.85
N PHE A 249 7.41 24.20 7.85
CA PHE A 249 6.59 23.92 9.02
C PHE A 249 7.08 22.69 9.78
N ASP A 250 7.34 22.84 11.09
CA ASP A 250 7.98 21.80 11.89
C ASP A 250 6.95 21.04 12.72
N ILE A 251 6.69 19.77 12.33
CA ILE A 251 5.76 18.92 13.05
C ILE A 251 6.17 18.69 14.52
N SER A 252 7.47 18.69 14.84
CA SER A 252 7.92 18.54 16.24
C SER A 252 7.48 19.70 17.12
N LYS A 253 7.39 20.90 16.53
CA LYS A 253 6.84 22.09 17.19
C LYS A 253 5.31 22.11 17.16
N ALA A 254 4.70 21.54 16.11
CA ALA A 254 3.25 21.44 16.00
C ALA A 254 2.60 20.68 17.18
N VAL A 255 3.33 19.71 17.75
CA VAL A 255 2.88 18.93 18.92
C VAL A 255 3.40 19.46 20.25
N GLN A 256 4.06 20.63 20.26
CA GLN A 256 4.60 21.27 21.46
C GLN A 256 3.82 22.53 21.81
N ASP A 257 3.18 22.56 22.96
CA ASP A 257 2.39 23.71 23.43
C ASP A 257 3.19 25.01 23.45
N GLY A 258 2.52 26.12 23.07
CA GLY A 258 3.06 27.44 23.08
C GLY A 258 3.90 27.84 21.86
N THR A 259 4.09 26.93 20.90
CA THR A 259 4.77 27.25 19.64
C THR A 259 3.80 27.84 18.61
N TYR A 260 4.35 28.53 17.60
CA TYR A 260 3.57 29.01 16.47
C TYR A 260 2.89 27.86 15.73
N GLU A 261 3.63 26.80 15.43
CA GLU A 261 3.13 25.62 14.71
C GLU A 261 2.00 24.94 15.48
N ASN A 262 2.10 24.85 16.81
CA ASN A 262 1.04 24.30 17.65
C ASN A 262 -0.23 25.16 17.59
N SER A 263 -0.11 26.49 17.60
CA SER A 263 -1.26 27.38 17.47
C SER A 263 -1.96 27.22 16.12
N VAL A 264 -1.19 27.03 15.04
CA VAL A 264 -1.71 26.80 13.68
C VAL A 264 -2.48 25.48 13.61
N VAL A 265 -1.87 24.36 14.06
CA VAL A 265 -2.55 23.05 13.97
C VAL A 265 -3.80 22.98 14.83
N LYS A 266 -3.80 23.60 16.01
CA LYS A 266 -5.00 23.68 16.86
C LYS A 266 -6.12 24.47 16.18
N ALA A 267 -5.81 25.60 15.56
CA ALA A 267 -6.80 26.41 14.84
C ALA A 267 -7.36 25.66 13.60
N ASP A 268 -6.51 24.95 12.88
CA ASP A 268 -6.94 24.16 11.73
C ASP A 268 -7.80 22.96 12.12
N MET A 269 -7.41 22.23 13.17
CA MET A 269 -8.23 21.13 13.70
C MET A 269 -9.59 21.64 14.19
N GLU A 270 -9.65 22.83 14.79
CA GLU A 270 -10.90 23.48 15.19
C GLU A 270 -11.82 23.74 13.98
N ALA A 271 -11.26 24.30 12.90
CA ALA A 271 -11.99 24.61 11.68
C ALA A 271 -12.51 23.33 11.00
N ILE A 272 -11.65 22.32 10.84
CA ILE A 272 -12.02 21.03 10.22
C ILE A 272 -13.06 20.30 11.08
N ALA A 273 -12.90 20.29 12.39
CA ALA A 273 -13.91 19.73 13.28
C ALA A 273 -15.27 20.41 13.12
N GLY A 274 -15.28 21.74 12.90
CA GLY A 274 -16.50 22.49 12.58
C GLY A 274 -17.20 21.96 11.33
N TYR A 275 -16.47 21.71 10.23
CA TYR A 275 -17.03 21.14 9.00
C TYR A 275 -17.50 19.69 9.19
N LEU A 276 -16.74 18.87 9.88
CA LEU A 276 -17.12 17.48 10.18
C LEU A 276 -18.37 17.40 11.08
N LEU A 277 -18.56 18.35 12.00
CA LEU A 277 -19.76 18.45 12.83
C LEU A 277 -21.03 18.74 11.99
N LEU A 278 -20.91 19.49 10.89
CA LEU A 278 -22.05 19.69 9.98
C LEU A 278 -22.47 18.38 9.34
N LEU A 279 -21.53 17.52 8.95
CA LEU A 279 -21.83 16.19 8.42
C LEU A 279 -22.43 15.29 9.51
N LYS A 280 -21.90 15.34 10.73
CA LYS A 280 -22.47 14.60 11.86
C LYS A 280 -23.93 14.99 12.14
N GLN A 281 -24.28 16.29 12.08
CA GLN A 281 -25.65 16.77 12.27
C GLN A 281 -26.63 16.27 11.20
N LYS A 282 -26.12 15.73 10.10
CA LYS A 282 -26.88 15.11 9.00
C LYS A 282 -26.78 13.59 9.01
N ASP A 283 -26.33 12.99 10.10
CA ASP A 283 -26.13 11.55 10.26
C ASP A 283 -25.25 10.93 9.16
N ILE A 284 -24.21 11.68 8.70
CA ILE A 284 -23.28 11.24 7.68
C ILE A 284 -22.02 10.69 8.34
N PRO A 285 -21.74 9.37 8.22
CA PRO A 285 -20.48 8.80 8.66
C PRO A 285 -19.38 9.08 7.65
N VAL A 286 -18.17 9.24 8.12
CA VAL A 286 -17.01 9.61 7.29
C VAL A 286 -15.88 8.60 7.48
N LEU A 287 -15.42 7.99 6.39
CA LEU A 287 -14.14 7.30 6.34
C LEU A 287 -13.05 8.38 6.33
N TRP A 288 -12.53 8.68 7.52
CA TRP A 288 -11.61 9.81 7.77
C TRP A 288 -10.17 9.38 7.58
N ARG A 289 -9.48 9.92 6.58
CA ARG A 289 -8.10 9.57 6.19
C ARG A 289 -7.16 10.77 6.29
N PRO A 290 -6.82 11.24 7.49
CA PRO A 290 -5.86 12.32 7.69
C PRO A 290 -4.42 11.82 7.62
N LEU A 291 -3.45 12.74 7.47
CA LEU A 291 -2.01 12.50 7.65
C LEU A 291 -1.48 11.28 6.86
N HIS A 292 -2.07 11.02 5.70
CA HIS A 292 -1.74 9.88 4.86
C HIS A 292 -0.30 9.96 4.32
N GLU A 293 0.26 8.82 3.89
CA GLU A 293 1.59 8.69 3.29
C GLU A 293 2.74 9.31 4.12
N ALA A 294 2.60 9.33 5.44
CA ALA A 294 3.51 10.07 6.30
C ALA A 294 4.95 9.55 6.24
N ALA A 295 5.14 8.23 6.19
CA ALA A 295 6.48 7.64 6.14
C ALA A 295 7.18 7.84 4.79
N GLY A 296 6.44 8.21 3.74
CA GLY A 296 7.01 8.65 2.46
C GLY A 296 7.84 9.93 2.59
N GLY A 297 7.52 10.74 3.60
CA GLY A 297 8.35 11.88 4.01
C GLY A 297 8.36 13.06 3.03
N TRP A 298 7.43 13.14 2.09
CA TRP A 298 7.26 14.29 1.18
C TRP A 298 6.34 15.37 1.72
N PHE A 299 5.45 15.04 2.64
CA PHE A 299 4.58 15.98 3.32
C PHE A 299 5.20 16.50 4.61
N TRP A 300 4.77 17.70 5.08
CA TRP A 300 5.32 18.29 6.29
C TRP A 300 5.07 17.45 7.54
N TRP A 301 3.96 16.72 7.61
CA TRP A 301 3.64 15.84 8.75
C TRP A 301 4.52 14.59 8.82
N GLY A 302 5.17 14.19 7.71
CA GLY A 302 6.16 13.10 7.68
C GLY A 302 7.62 13.55 7.85
N ALA A 303 7.87 14.85 7.91
CA ALA A 303 9.23 15.42 7.75
C ALA A 303 10.22 15.09 8.89
N LYS A 304 9.74 14.76 10.08
CA LYS A 304 10.56 14.57 11.30
C LYS A 304 10.42 13.17 11.91
N GLY A 305 9.90 12.21 11.17
CA GLY A 305 9.80 10.83 11.59
C GLY A 305 8.55 10.48 12.41
N ALA A 306 8.50 9.26 12.88
CA ALA A 306 7.35 8.61 13.46
C ALA A 306 6.85 9.24 14.78
N THR A 307 7.77 9.66 15.66
CA THR A 307 7.40 10.14 17.00
C THR A 307 6.48 11.36 16.98
N PRO A 308 6.82 12.48 16.31
CA PRO A 308 5.93 13.63 16.27
C PRO A 308 4.66 13.36 15.44
N LEU A 309 4.71 12.48 14.42
CA LEU A 309 3.51 12.09 13.68
C LEU A 309 2.51 11.38 14.59
N LYS A 310 2.93 10.36 15.35
CA LYS A 310 2.04 9.66 16.28
C LYS A 310 1.45 10.62 17.32
N ALA A 311 2.23 11.57 17.79
CA ALA A 311 1.74 12.59 18.72
C ALA A 311 0.67 13.48 18.05
N LEU A 312 0.88 13.91 16.80
CA LEU A 312 -0.09 14.71 16.05
C LEU A 312 -1.38 13.94 15.75
N TRP A 313 -1.26 12.64 15.37
CA TRP A 313 -2.41 11.78 15.16
C TRP A 313 -3.28 11.66 16.41
N ARG A 314 -2.66 11.37 17.56
CA ARG A 314 -3.36 11.24 18.84
C ARG A 314 -3.99 12.57 19.28
N MET A 315 -3.27 13.67 19.14
CA MET A 315 -3.80 15.02 19.42
C MET A 315 -5.05 15.31 18.57
N MET A 316 -5.05 14.94 17.26
CA MET A 316 -6.21 15.12 16.40
C MET A 316 -7.36 14.22 16.85
N PHE A 317 -7.10 12.94 17.11
CA PHE A 317 -8.10 11.99 17.57
C PHE A 317 -8.77 12.46 18.86
N GLU A 318 -8.01 12.79 19.89
CA GLU A 318 -8.49 13.27 21.17
C GLU A 318 -9.26 14.59 21.05
N THR A 319 -8.78 15.51 20.21
CA THR A 319 -9.47 16.78 19.92
C THR A 319 -10.84 16.54 19.30
N PHE A 320 -10.92 15.63 18.33
CA PHE A 320 -12.17 15.34 17.63
C PHE A 320 -13.14 14.55 18.50
N GLU A 321 -12.66 13.63 19.33
CA GLU A 321 -13.50 12.97 20.35
C GLU A 321 -14.06 13.96 21.36
N ALA A 322 -13.24 14.86 21.89
CA ALA A 322 -13.68 15.88 22.83
C ALA A 322 -14.76 16.82 22.25
N LYS A 323 -14.79 16.98 20.91
CA LYS A 323 -15.85 17.71 20.19
C LYS A 323 -17.06 16.83 19.86
N GLY A 324 -17.04 15.57 20.25
CA GLY A 324 -18.11 14.62 20.00
C GLY A 324 -18.21 14.14 18.56
N LEU A 325 -17.13 14.18 17.77
CA LEU A 325 -17.07 13.63 16.41
C LEU A 325 -16.99 12.11 16.42
N ASN A 326 -18.11 11.48 16.74
CA ASN A 326 -18.24 10.02 16.83
C ASN A 326 -18.79 9.36 15.54
N ASN A 327 -18.91 10.13 14.46
CA ASN A 327 -19.29 9.67 13.13
C ASN A 327 -18.10 9.34 12.24
N LEU A 328 -16.87 9.40 12.76
CA LEU A 328 -15.65 9.13 12.01
C LEU A 328 -15.23 7.68 12.14
N ILE A 329 -14.81 7.09 11.02
CA ILE A 329 -14.13 5.79 10.92
C ILE A 329 -12.71 6.12 10.48
N TRP A 330 -11.72 5.88 11.35
CA TRP A 330 -10.35 6.34 11.19
C TRP A 330 -9.55 5.41 10.28
N VAL A 331 -9.01 5.96 9.18
CA VAL A 331 -8.25 5.23 8.16
C VAL A 331 -6.79 5.66 8.20
N TRP A 332 -5.91 4.76 8.59
CA TRP A 332 -4.46 4.92 8.52
C TRP A 332 -3.94 4.50 7.15
N THR A 333 -3.07 5.30 6.51
CA THR A 333 -2.38 4.89 5.28
C THR A 333 -0.98 4.39 5.63
N ALA A 334 -0.76 3.09 5.44
CA ALA A 334 0.51 2.45 5.70
C ALA A 334 1.44 2.53 4.48
N GLU A 335 2.74 2.75 4.74
CA GLU A 335 3.81 2.75 3.77
C GLU A 335 4.74 1.53 3.95
N PRO A 336 5.59 1.18 2.97
CA PRO A 336 6.61 0.16 3.20
C PRO A 336 7.55 0.56 4.35
N ASN A 337 7.83 -0.38 5.26
CA ASN A 337 8.77 -0.19 6.37
C ASN A 337 8.39 0.94 7.34
N ASP A 338 7.10 1.14 7.58
CA ASP A 338 6.57 2.15 8.49
C ASP A 338 6.03 1.57 9.82
N ASP A 339 6.52 0.43 10.26
CA ASP A 339 6.04 -0.26 11.47
C ASP A 339 6.06 0.66 12.71
N ASP A 340 7.09 1.49 12.83
CA ASP A 340 7.23 2.45 13.94
C ASP A 340 6.26 3.65 13.85
N TRP A 341 5.61 3.86 12.70
CA TRP A 341 4.75 5.02 12.44
C TRP A 341 3.30 4.80 12.85
N TYR A 342 2.88 3.56 12.97
CA TYR A 342 1.51 3.21 13.31
C TYR A 342 1.08 3.81 14.66
N PRO A 343 -0.02 4.57 14.73
CA PRO A 343 -0.39 5.30 15.95
C PRO A 343 -0.92 4.40 17.07
N GLY A 344 -1.39 3.21 16.75
CA GLY A 344 -1.95 2.23 17.70
C GLY A 344 -3.33 1.74 17.28
N ASP A 345 -3.67 0.51 17.68
CA ASP A 345 -4.95 -0.12 17.35
C ASP A 345 -6.17 0.64 17.91
N GLU A 346 -5.96 1.35 19.01
CA GLU A 346 -6.97 2.16 19.69
C GLU A 346 -7.30 3.48 18.98
N TYR A 347 -6.54 3.85 17.93
CA TYR A 347 -6.70 5.08 17.16
C TYR A 347 -7.04 4.84 15.69
N VAL A 348 -7.16 3.58 15.26
CA VAL A 348 -7.30 3.22 13.84
C VAL A 348 -8.33 2.12 13.67
N ASP A 349 -9.27 2.32 12.76
CA ASP A 349 -10.29 1.34 12.38
C ASP A 349 -9.85 0.49 11.19
N ILE A 350 -9.35 1.15 10.15
CA ILE A 350 -9.07 0.58 8.83
C ILE A 350 -7.65 0.98 8.42
N VAL A 351 -6.94 0.07 7.78
CA VAL A 351 -5.60 0.35 7.26
C VAL A 351 -5.63 0.38 5.74
N GLY A 352 -5.23 1.50 5.17
CA GLY A 352 -5.12 1.72 3.74
C GLY A 352 -3.70 1.58 3.22
N ARG A 353 -3.60 1.40 1.92
CA ARG A 353 -2.36 1.47 1.14
C ARG A 353 -2.58 2.33 -0.09
N ASP A 354 -1.67 3.27 -0.34
CA ASP A 354 -1.64 4.06 -1.56
C ASP A 354 -0.63 3.45 -2.52
N VAL A 355 -1.06 3.11 -3.74
CA VAL A 355 -0.24 2.38 -4.71
C VAL A 355 -0.32 3.01 -6.08
N TYR A 356 0.83 3.38 -6.62
CA TYR A 356 0.96 3.95 -7.95
C TYR A 356 1.93 3.16 -8.83
N ASN A 357 1.66 3.16 -10.15
CA ASN A 357 2.56 2.62 -11.18
C ASN A 357 2.92 1.13 -10.99
N LYS A 358 1.99 0.33 -10.49
CA LYS A 358 2.13 -1.13 -10.35
C LYS A 358 1.18 -1.87 -11.29
N ALA A 359 1.57 -2.00 -12.56
CA ALA A 359 0.78 -2.65 -13.60
C ALA A 359 0.76 -4.20 -13.50
N SER A 360 1.50 -4.80 -12.58
CA SER A 360 1.54 -6.26 -12.38
C SER A 360 0.57 -6.68 -11.28
N ALA A 361 -0.31 -7.63 -11.58
CA ALA A 361 -1.23 -8.22 -10.60
C ALA A 361 -0.49 -8.91 -9.45
N SER A 362 0.67 -9.56 -9.72
CA SER A 362 1.50 -10.17 -8.68
C SER A 362 2.13 -9.13 -7.74
N ALA A 363 2.51 -7.96 -8.27
CA ALA A 363 3.00 -6.87 -7.43
C ALA A 363 1.89 -6.31 -6.52
N MET A 364 0.66 -6.18 -7.04
CA MET A 364 -0.50 -5.79 -6.24
C MET A 364 -0.85 -6.84 -5.19
N ALA A 365 -0.73 -8.12 -5.52
CA ALA A 365 -0.92 -9.21 -4.56
C ALA A 365 0.11 -9.18 -3.42
N SER A 366 1.36 -8.82 -3.72
CA SER A 366 2.40 -8.62 -2.71
C SER A 366 2.08 -7.45 -1.76
N GLU A 367 1.61 -6.31 -2.28
CA GLU A 367 1.18 -5.18 -1.45
C GLU A 367 0.02 -5.58 -0.51
N TYR A 368 -0.99 -6.24 -1.08
CA TYR A 368 -2.14 -6.71 -0.31
C TYR A 368 -1.74 -7.72 0.78
N ALA A 369 -0.95 -8.73 0.43
CA ALA A 369 -0.48 -9.74 1.35
C ALA A 369 0.33 -9.16 2.51
N THR A 370 1.25 -8.24 2.19
CA THR A 370 2.07 -7.55 3.17
C THR A 370 1.19 -6.75 4.14
N LEU A 371 0.24 -5.97 3.61
CA LEU A 371 -0.65 -5.15 4.44
C LEU A 371 -1.56 -6.02 5.32
N LYS A 372 -2.24 -7.01 4.73
CA LYS A 372 -3.11 -7.95 5.45
C LYS A 372 -2.35 -8.70 6.55
N GLY A 373 -1.13 -9.12 6.27
CA GLY A 373 -0.29 -9.83 7.23
C GLY A 373 0.18 -8.94 8.39
N ARG A 374 0.51 -7.68 8.12
CA ARG A 374 0.89 -6.72 9.17
C ARG A 374 -0.27 -6.34 10.08
N PHE A 375 -1.48 -6.29 9.55
CA PHE A 375 -2.70 -5.86 10.25
C PHE A 375 -3.81 -6.93 10.16
N PRO A 376 -3.58 -8.13 10.71
CA PRO A 376 -4.50 -9.26 10.52
C PRO A 376 -5.87 -9.06 11.17
N ASN A 377 -5.98 -8.17 12.15
CA ASN A 377 -7.21 -7.80 12.86
C ASN A 377 -7.86 -6.50 12.35
N LYS A 378 -7.41 -5.99 11.21
CA LYS A 378 -7.98 -4.77 10.59
C LYS A 378 -8.53 -5.07 9.20
N ILE A 379 -9.51 -4.30 8.80
CA ILE A 379 -9.93 -4.19 7.40
C ILE A 379 -8.78 -3.52 6.64
N VAL A 380 -8.35 -4.10 5.50
CA VAL A 380 -7.34 -3.46 4.66
C VAL A 380 -7.93 -3.02 3.32
N THR A 381 -7.42 -1.92 2.79
CA THR A 381 -7.96 -1.27 1.59
C THR A 381 -6.89 -0.68 0.69
N LEU A 382 -7.20 -0.52 -0.59
CA LEU A 382 -6.46 0.29 -1.53
C LEU A 382 -7.02 1.72 -1.46
N SER A 383 -6.54 2.47 -0.45
CA SER A 383 -7.10 3.77 -0.08
C SER A 383 -6.91 4.83 -1.15
N GLU A 384 -5.86 4.66 -1.99
CA GLU A 384 -5.58 5.50 -3.13
C GLU A 384 -4.80 4.71 -4.17
N CYS A 385 -5.05 4.92 -5.46
CA CYS A 385 -4.26 4.25 -6.48
C CYS A 385 -4.21 5.00 -7.81
N GLY A 386 -3.21 4.63 -8.63
CA GLY A 386 -3.10 5.12 -10.00
C GLY A 386 -2.20 4.23 -10.84
N SER A 387 -2.60 3.96 -12.10
CA SER A 387 -1.82 3.13 -13.04
C SER A 387 -1.45 1.76 -12.47
N VAL A 388 -2.43 1.10 -11.86
CA VAL A 388 -2.28 -0.25 -11.26
C VAL A 388 -2.91 -1.32 -12.15
N ALA A 389 -2.56 -2.59 -11.91
CA ALA A 389 -3.19 -3.72 -12.59
C ALA A 389 -4.71 -3.70 -12.47
N GLY A 390 -5.42 -4.27 -13.45
CA GLY A 390 -6.88 -4.38 -13.42
C GLY A 390 -7.38 -5.18 -12.21
N LEU A 391 -8.58 -4.86 -11.72
CA LEU A 391 -9.13 -5.47 -10.50
C LEU A 391 -9.43 -6.97 -10.71
N ALA A 392 -9.86 -7.36 -11.91
CA ALA A 392 -10.11 -8.78 -12.22
C ALA A 392 -8.82 -9.61 -12.16
N GLU A 393 -7.70 -9.07 -12.68
CA GLU A 393 -6.39 -9.72 -12.60
C GLU A 393 -5.87 -9.77 -11.16
N GLN A 394 -6.08 -8.73 -10.38
CA GLN A 394 -5.75 -8.72 -8.95
C GLN A 394 -6.59 -9.76 -8.20
N ALA A 395 -7.89 -9.85 -8.49
CA ALA A 395 -8.80 -10.81 -7.89
C ALA A 395 -8.41 -12.27 -8.19
N ALA A 396 -7.91 -12.54 -9.41
CA ALA A 396 -7.38 -13.86 -9.78
C ALA A 396 -6.13 -14.26 -8.96
N GLN A 397 -5.43 -13.29 -8.38
CA GLN A 397 -4.29 -13.49 -7.47
C GLN A 397 -4.70 -13.51 -5.98
N GLY A 398 -6.00 -13.59 -5.68
CA GLY A 398 -6.51 -13.62 -4.30
C GLY A 398 -6.59 -12.24 -3.61
N VAL A 399 -6.37 -11.16 -4.33
CA VAL A 399 -6.49 -9.80 -3.77
C VAL A 399 -7.95 -9.45 -3.55
N ARG A 400 -8.28 -8.98 -2.34
CA ARG A 400 -9.65 -8.61 -1.94
C ARG A 400 -9.60 -7.38 -1.02
N TRP A 401 -9.23 -6.23 -1.60
CA TRP A 401 -9.31 -4.94 -0.91
C TRP A 401 -10.75 -4.67 -0.45
N SER A 402 -10.93 -4.01 0.69
CA SER A 402 -12.27 -3.59 1.11
C SER A 402 -12.88 -2.58 0.14
N TRP A 403 -12.07 -1.63 -0.28
CA TRP A 403 -12.36 -0.74 -1.42
C TRP A 403 -11.10 -0.43 -2.20
N PHE A 404 -11.27 0.13 -3.39
CA PHE A 404 -10.22 0.79 -4.16
C PHE A 404 -10.68 2.21 -4.53
N MET A 405 -9.73 3.16 -4.67
CA MET A 405 -10.04 4.53 -5.02
C MET A 405 -8.94 5.11 -5.93
N PRO A 406 -9.11 5.08 -7.26
CA PRO A 406 -8.23 5.82 -8.15
C PRO A 406 -8.25 7.31 -7.85
N TRP A 407 -7.05 7.91 -7.92
CA TRP A 407 -6.88 9.34 -7.82
C TRP A 407 -7.47 10.04 -9.04
N TYR A 408 -7.93 11.27 -8.88
CA TYR A 408 -8.55 12.02 -9.98
C TYR A 408 -7.55 12.43 -11.07
N ASP A 409 -8.05 12.68 -12.28
CA ASP A 409 -7.25 13.21 -13.37
C ASP A 409 -7.19 14.74 -13.30
N TYR A 410 -6.11 15.28 -12.77
CA TYR A 410 -5.93 16.73 -12.66
C TYR A 410 -5.57 17.42 -14.00
N ASN A 411 -5.35 16.67 -15.08
CA ASN A 411 -5.20 17.22 -16.43
C ASN A 411 -6.55 17.37 -17.15
N ARG A 412 -7.60 16.74 -16.63
CA ARG A 412 -8.95 16.80 -17.17
C ARG A 412 -9.77 17.86 -16.43
N THR A 413 -10.61 18.57 -17.18
CA THR A 413 -11.58 19.50 -16.59
C THR A 413 -12.56 18.78 -15.66
N SER A 414 -12.92 19.41 -14.55
CA SER A 414 -13.99 18.94 -13.65
C SER A 414 -15.40 19.31 -14.13
N ASN A 415 -15.53 20.06 -15.25
CA ASN A 415 -16.81 20.51 -15.78
C ASN A 415 -17.43 19.45 -16.71
N PRO A 416 -18.54 18.76 -16.32
CA PRO A 416 -19.19 17.73 -17.14
C PRO A 416 -19.73 18.25 -18.48
N GLY A 417 -20.00 19.57 -18.59
CA GLY A 417 -20.44 20.21 -19.82
C GLY A 417 -19.34 20.47 -20.86
N ASN A 418 -18.08 20.30 -20.49
CA ASN A 418 -16.95 20.50 -21.39
C ASN A 418 -16.71 19.23 -22.24
N ALA A 419 -16.44 19.42 -23.55
CA ALA A 419 -16.18 18.30 -24.46
C ALA A 419 -15.00 17.42 -24.02
N ALA A 420 -13.95 18.01 -23.44
CA ALA A 420 -12.79 17.28 -22.92
C ALA A 420 -13.14 16.35 -21.75
N PHE A 421 -14.22 16.59 -21.00
CA PHE A 421 -14.73 15.69 -19.98
C PHE A 421 -15.20 14.35 -20.55
N GLY A 422 -15.56 14.30 -21.83
CA GLY A 422 -16.01 13.09 -22.53
C GLY A 422 -14.88 12.17 -23.02
N SER A 423 -13.59 12.52 -22.83
CA SER A 423 -12.48 11.63 -23.18
C SER A 423 -12.53 10.36 -22.35
N ALA A 424 -12.27 9.19 -22.96
CA ALA A 424 -12.13 7.90 -22.28
C ALA A 424 -10.76 7.72 -21.63
N GLU A 425 -9.82 8.59 -21.96
CA GLU A 425 -8.47 8.62 -21.37
C GLU A 425 -8.54 9.18 -19.96
N HIS A 426 -7.66 8.67 -19.12
CA HIS A 426 -7.51 9.13 -17.74
C HIS A 426 -6.07 8.85 -17.29
N MET A 427 -5.47 9.79 -16.58
CA MET A 427 -4.08 9.71 -16.12
C MET A 427 -3.79 8.41 -15.35
N TYR A 428 -4.71 7.94 -14.53
CA TYR A 428 -4.51 6.83 -13.60
C TYR A 428 -5.40 5.62 -13.84
N ALA A 429 -6.65 5.82 -14.25
CA ALA A 429 -7.65 4.75 -14.40
C ALA A 429 -8.56 5.02 -15.61
N PRO A 430 -8.12 4.75 -16.86
CA PRO A 430 -8.91 4.98 -18.05
C PRO A 430 -10.24 4.19 -18.05
N ALA A 431 -11.19 4.59 -18.89
CA ALA A 431 -12.52 3.98 -18.96
C ALA A 431 -12.48 2.44 -19.13
N ALA A 432 -11.48 1.93 -19.85
CA ALA A 432 -11.26 0.48 -19.99
C ALA A 432 -10.89 -0.19 -18.67
N TRP A 433 -10.10 0.47 -17.82
CA TRP A 433 -9.75 -0.04 -16.49
C TRP A 433 -11.00 -0.11 -15.58
N TRP A 434 -11.86 0.91 -15.61
CA TRP A 434 -13.13 0.91 -14.88
C TRP A 434 -14.09 -0.16 -15.39
N SER A 435 -14.16 -0.36 -16.70
CA SER A 435 -14.98 -1.45 -17.27
C SER A 435 -14.48 -2.83 -16.85
N ASN A 436 -13.15 -3.02 -16.78
CA ASN A 436 -12.55 -4.22 -16.21
C ASN A 436 -12.92 -4.39 -14.73
N ALA A 437 -12.81 -3.33 -13.92
CA ALA A 437 -13.17 -3.37 -12.51
C ALA A 437 -14.64 -3.80 -12.31
N PHE A 438 -15.58 -3.18 -13.03
CA PHE A 438 -17.01 -3.50 -12.93
C PHE A 438 -17.43 -4.81 -13.63
N SER A 439 -16.52 -5.49 -14.32
CA SER A 439 -16.74 -6.84 -14.85
C SER A 439 -16.63 -7.93 -13.77
N ASP A 440 -15.95 -7.66 -12.64
CA ASP A 440 -15.91 -8.56 -11.49
C ASP A 440 -17.23 -8.43 -10.70
N PRO A 441 -18.02 -9.52 -10.54
CA PRO A 441 -19.31 -9.48 -9.82
C PRO A 441 -19.16 -9.20 -8.32
N ASN A 442 -17.93 -9.16 -7.81
CA ASN A 442 -17.64 -8.80 -6.42
C ASN A 442 -17.35 -7.31 -6.24
N VAL A 443 -17.16 -6.54 -7.32
CA VAL A 443 -17.01 -5.09 -7.25
C VAL A 443 -18.37 -4.43 -7.20
N LEU A 444 -18.65 -3.75 -6.11
CA LEU A 444 -19.92 -3.06 -5.86
C LEU A 444 -19.89 -1.66 -6.46
N SER A 445 -20.87 -1.35 -7.29
CA SER A 445 -21.25 0.01 -7.68
C SER A 445 -22.23 0.60 -6.65
N ARG A 446 -22.47 1.92 -6.72
CA ARG A 446 -23.36 2.62 -5.79
C ARG A 446 -24.77 2.05 -5.77
N ASP A 447 -25.29 1.62 -6.93
CA ASP A 447 -26.63 1.06 -7.03
C ASP A 447 -26.76 -0.31 -6.35
N GLU A 448 -25.65 -1.01 -6.17
CA GLU A 448 -25.56 -2.32 -5.49
C GLU A 448 -25.33 -2.18 -3.98
N MET A 449 -25.11 -0.96 -3.48
CA MET A 449 -24.94 -0.71 -2.05
C MET A 449 -26.28 -0.83 -1.31
N PRO A 450 -26.28 -1.43 -0.11
CA PRO A 450 -27.45 -1.42 0.76
C PRO A 450 -27.75 -0.01 1.28
N GLU A 451 -28.96 0.20 1.76
CA GLU A 451 -29.29 1.43 2.48
C GLU A 451 -28.76 1.34 3.92
N LEU A 452 -27.63 2.02 4.19
CA LEU A 452 -26.93 1.99 5.49
C LEU A 452 -27.45 3.08 6.46
N ALA A 453 -28.17 4.08 5.93
CA ALA A 453 -28.61 5.25 6.67
C ALA A 453 -29.86 5.03 7.56
N LYS A 454 -30.57 3.93 7.46
CA LYS A 454 -31.95 3.83 8.02
C LYS A 454 -32.23 2.54 8.80
N LYS A 455 -31.29 1.99 9.53
CA LYS A 455 -31.53 0.73 10.27
C LYS A 455 -31.67 0.88 11.79
N PHE A 456 -32.11 2.03 12.29
CA PHE A 456 -32.33 2.14 13.74
C PHE A 456 -33.64 2.84 14.06
#